data_2842a8bcd36bebc5ff87eefe9165a7b3
#
_entry.id   2842a8bcd36bebc5ff87eefe9165a7b3
#
_cell.length_a   1.000
_cell.length_b   1.000
_cell.length_c   1.000
_cell.angle_alpha   90.00
_cell.angle_beta   90.00
_cell.angle_gamma   90.00
#
_symmetry.space_group_name_H-M   'P 1'
#
loop_
_entity.id
_entity.type
_entity.pdbx_description
1 polymer ?
#
loop_
_entity_poly.entity_id
_entity_poly.type
_entity_poly.pdbx_seq_one_letter_code
_entity_poly.pdbx_strand_id
1 'polypeptide(L)'
;MIKDAVYELYKKAAIVLGNDVKKALEDALKVEDNELARLNIEAILKNIKLAEEKQIPMCQDTGLPVIFVKLGNVEVENLRAGIEEGIEKATKEIPIRPNIVDPLTRENTNINVGDYIPPIDIELIDEDYLEITILPKGFGSENNNAMKMALPAEGIQGIKDFVVESVLKAKGKPCPPTVIGVGIGGTSDLCLKLGKKALLGEVGKRNPDPEIAKLELEILEEINKSGIGPMGLGGKTTTLDVKILKAHTHTAGLPVGVCVQCWADRHATTKRSEERRVGKECRSRWS
;
A
#
# COMPACT_ATOMS: atom_id res chain seq x y z
N MET A 1 -19.48 -13.80 6.06
CA MET A 1 -18.35 -14.37 5.32
C MET A 1 -17.38 -13.31 4.79
N ILE A 2 -17.79 -12.35 3.91
CA ILE A 2 -16.92 -11.22 3.47
C ILE A 2 -16.55 -10.35 4.66
N LYS A 3 -17.51 -9.98 5.48
CA LYS A 3 -17.33 -9.22 6.74
C LYS A 3 -16.20 -9.79 7.61
N ASP A 4 -16.23 -11.09 7.88
CA ASP A 4 -15.24 -11.71 8.76
C ASP A 4 -13.86 -11.79 8.09
N ALA A 5 -13.81 -12.03 6.78
CA ALA A 5 -12.58 -11.99 6.02
C ALA A 5 -11.93 -10.59 6.05
N VAL A 6 -12.70 -9.53 5.84
CA VAL A 6 -12.22 -8.15 5.87
C VAL A 6 -11.79 -7.75 7.30
N TYR A 7 -12.54 -8.16 8.32
CA TYR A 7 -12.15 -7.98 9.71
C TYR A 7 -10.75 -8.57 10.01
N GLU A 8 -10.55 -9.84 9.63
CA GLU A 8 -9.26 -10.52 9.85
C GLU A 8 -8.12 -9.89 9.02
N LEU A 9 -8.41 -9.47 7.78
CA LEU A 9 -7.44 -8.77 6.95
C LEU A 9 -7.02 -7.45 7.57
N TYR A 10 -7.98 -6.64 8.07
CA TYR A 10 -7.65 -5.35 8.67
C TYR A 10 -6.85 -5.54 9.96
N LYS A 11 -7.25 -6.50 10.79
CA LYS A 11 -6.49 -6.88 11.99
C LYS A 11 -5.07 -7.27 11.63
N LYS A 12 -4.89 -8.18 10.68
CA LYS A 12 -3.58 -8.64 10.22
C LYS A 12 -2.73 -7.48 9.70
N ALA A 13 -3.29 -6.65 8.80
CA ALA A 13 -2.56 -5.53 8.22
C ALA A 13 -2.19 -4.46 9.24
N ALA A 14 -2.99 -4.25 10.30
CA ALA A 14 -2.69 -3.26 11.34
C ALA A 14 -1.58 -3.72 12.30
N ILE A 15 -1.44 -5.03 12.53
CA ILE A 15 -0.61 -5.63 13.59
C ILE A 15 0.67 -6.25 13.04
N VAL A 16 0.59 -6.92 11.86
CA VAL A 16 1.68 -7.73 11.30
C VAL A 16 2.23 -7.06 10.05
N LEU A 17 3.52 -6.76 10.07
CA LEU A 17 4.22 -6.25 8.90
C LEU A 17 4.72 -7.40 8.01
N GLY A 18 4.76 -7.20 6.69
CA GLY A 18 5.29 -8.17 5.73
C GLY A 18 6.75 -8.57 6.03
N ASN A 19 7.10 -9.82 5.81
CA ASN A 19 8.46 -10.31 6.05
C ASN A 19 9.47 -9.68 5.11
N ASP A 20 9.08 -9.31 3.91
CA ASP A 20 9.85 -8.59 2.92
C ASP A 20 10.26 -7.20 3.41
N VAL A 21 9.30 -6.45 3.98
CA VAL A 21 9.54 -5.13 4.57
C VAL A 21 10.43 -5.23 5.82
N LYS A 22 10.18 -6.22 6.71
CA LYS A 22 11.02 -6.47 7.89
C LYS A 22 12.46 -6.74 7.48
N LYS A 23 12.65 -7.62 6.49
CA LYS A 23 13.97 -7.93 5.95
C LYS A 23 14.65 -6.69 5.35
N ALA A 24 13.93 -5.88 4.59
CA ALA A 24 14.48 -4.65 4.03
C ALA A 24 14.93 -3.66 5.12
N LEU A 25 14.19 -3.55 6.23
CA LEU A 25 14.58 -2.76 7.39
C LEU A 25 15.82 -3.32 8.10
N GLU A 26 15.91 -4.65 8.26
CA GLU A 26 17.09 -5.31 8.82
C GLU A 26 18.32 -5.12 7.95
N ASP A 27 18.17 -5.20 6.62
CA ASP A 27 19.25 -4.98 5.67
C ASP A 27 19.68 -3.50 5.65
N ALA A 28 18.74 -2.56 5.76
CA ALA A 28 19.02 -1.14 5.95
C ALA A 28 19.85 -0.88 7.22
N LEU A 29 19.51 -1.55 8.34
CA LEU A 29 20.26 -1.42 9.59
C LEU A 29 21.72 -1.88 9.45
N LYS A 30 22.00 -2.94 8.65
CA LYS A 30 23.35 -3.47 8.46
C LYS A 30 24.29 -2.50 7.74
N VAL A 31 23.75 -1.71 6.81
CA VAL A 31 24.55 -0.80 5.95
C VAL A 31 24.60 0.63 6.50
N GLU A 32 23.77 0.93 7.52
CA GLU A 32 23.71 2.26 8.10
C GLU A 32 24.89 2.51 9.05
N ASP A 33 25.54 3.65 8.91
CA ASP A 33 26.68 4.07 9.74
C ASP A 33 26.39 5.34 10.59
N ASN A 34 25.27 6.01 10.32
CA ASN A 34 24.81 7.11 11.14
C ASN A 34 24.15 6.56 12.40
N GLU A 35 24.66 6.92 13.57
CA GLU A 35 24.18 6.42 14.86
C GLU A 35 22.68 6.73 15.12
N LEU A 36 22.23 7.95 14.79
CA LEU A 36 20.84 8.35 14.97
C LEU A 36 19.90 7.58 14.02
N ALA A 37 20.33 7.35 12.77
CA ALA A 37 19.58 6.55 11.81
C ALA A 37 19.48 5.09 12.27
N ARG A 38 20.56 4.50 12.77
CA ARG A 38 20.56 3.15 13.37
C ARG A 38 19.57 3.02 14.50
N LEU A 39 19.63 3.94 15.46
CA LEU A 39 18.69 3.97 16.61
C LEU A 39 17.23 4.04 16.16
N ASN A 40 16.93 4.80 15.11
CA ASN A 40 15.58 4.89 14.56
C ASN A 40 15.13 3.57 13.92
N ILE A 41 15.98 2.92 13.12
CA ILE A 41 15.64 1.61 12.51
C ILE A 41 15.46 0.55 13.59
N GLU A 42 16.33 0.51 14.59
CA GLU A 42 16.23 -0.41 15.74
C GLU A 42 14.93 -0.19 16.52
N ALA A 43 14.53 1.07 16.73
CA ALA A 43 13.26 1.40 17.37
C ALA A 43 12.05 0.93 16.53
N ILE A 44 12.10 1.10 15.20
CA ILE A 44 11.07 0.59 14.28
C ILE A 44 10.97 -0.94 14.37
N LEU A 45 12.08 -1.67 14.29
CA LEU A 45 12.10 -3.13 14.38
C LEU A 45 11.59 -3.62 15.74
N LYS A 46 11.97 -2.96 16.83
CA LYS A 46 11.45 -3.26 18.17
C LYS A 46 9.95 -3.00 18.27
N ASN A 47 9.46 -1.91 17.67
CA ASN A 47 8.04 -1.59 17.65
C ASN A 47 7.23 -2.64 16.88
N ILE A 48 7.71 -3.09 15.73
CA ILE A 48 7.09 -4.17 14.95
C ILE A 48 6.93 -5.44 15.80
N LYS A 49 8.00 -5.85 16.46
CA LYS A 49 7.99 -7.02 17.36
C LYS A 49 6.97 -6.86 18.49
N LEU A 50 6.94 -5.72 19.15
CA LEU A 50 6.00 -5.43 20.24
C LEU A 50 4.54 -5.43 19.76
N ALA A 51 4.27 -4.90 18.57
CA ALA A 51 2.94 -4.89 17.97
C ALA A 51 2.43 -6.33 17.76
N GLU A 52 3.27 -7.20 17.22
CA GLU A 52 2.94 -8.60 17.00
C GLU A 52 2.78 -9.38 18.31
N GLU A 53 3.69 -9.21 19.28
CA GLU A 53 3.63 -9.90 20.59
C GLU A 53 2.40 -9.49 21.40
N LYS A 54 2.05 -8.20 21.37
CA LYS A 54 0.93 -7.65 22.16
C LYS A 54 -0.39 -7.63 21.38
N GLN A 55 -0.40 -7.99 20.11
CA GLN A 55 -1.58 -7.97 19.23
C GLN A 55 -2.24 -6.58 19.19
N ILE A 56 -1.44 -5.53 19.05
CA ILE A 56 -1.87 -4.13 18.93
C ILE A 56 -1.36 -3.50 17.63
N PRO A 57 -2.04 -2.49 17.09
CA PRO A 57 -1.57 -1.79 15.89
C PRO A 57 -0.15 -1.23 16.04
N MET A 58 0.66 -1.39 14.99
CA MET A 58 2.06 -0.95 14.98
C MET A 58 2.24 0.57 14.90
N CYS A 59 1.19 1.33 14.61
CA CYS A 59 1.23 2.78 14.47
C CYS A 59 -0.08 3.39 15.00
N GLN A 60 0.01 4.57 15.60
CA GLN A 60 -1.17 5.33 16.03
C GLN A 60 -2.05 5.79 14.85
N ASP A 61 -1.45 6.07 13.68
CA ASP A 61 -2.17 6.23 12.43
C ASP A 61 -2.45 4.83 11.88
N THR A 62 -3.59 4.27 12.25
CA THR A 62 -4.02 2.95 11.79
C THR A 62 -4.47 2.96 10.32
N GLY A 63 -4.52 4.12 9.71
CA GLY A 63 -4.74 4.32 8.29
C GLY A 63 -6.21 4.38 7.88
N LEU A 64 -6.45 4.92 6.69
CA LEU A 64 -7.71 4.81 5.95
C LEU A 64 -7.67 3.48 5.18
N PRO A 65 -8.67 2.59 5.32
CA PRO A 65 -8.69 1.33 4.59
C PRO A 65 -8.91 1.57 3.08
N VAL A 66 -7.94 1.22 2.25
CA VAL A 66 -8.07 1.16 0.79
C VAL A 66 -8.22 -0.31 0.40
N ILE A 67 -9.22 -0.61 -0.42
CA ILE A 67 -9.57 -1.97 -0.78
C ILE A 67 -9.29 -2.20 -2.26
N PHE A 68 -8.57 -3.28 -2.56
CA PHE A 68 -8.41 -3.80 -3.91
C PHE A 68 -9.11 -5.15 -4.01
N VAL A 69 -9.92 -5.31 -5.04
CA VAL A 69 -10.68 -6.53 -5.29
C VAL A 69 -10.32 -7.04 -6.68
N LYS A 70 -9.91 -8.31 -6.78
CA LYS A 70 -9.97 -9.03 -8.05
C LYS A 70 -11.22 -9.89 -8.04
N LEU A 71 -12.13 -9.60 -8.94
CA LEU A 71 -13.41 -10.26 -9.07
C LEU A 71 -13.42 -11.11 -10.34
N GLY A 72 -13.40 -12.41 -10.16
CA GLY A 72 -13.51 -13.39 -11.22
C GLY A 72 -14.94 -13.90 -11.44
N ASN A 73 -15.07 -15.05 -12.10
CA ASN A 73 -16.33 -15.71 -12.43
C ASN A 73 -16.92 -16.43 -11.20
N VAL A 74 -17.19 -15.67 -10.13
CA VAL A 74 -17.74 -16.18 -8.87
C VAL A 74 -18.96 -15.38 -8.44
N GLU A 75 -19.95 -16.03 -7.86
CA GLU A 75 -21.10 -15.34 -7.28
C GLU A 75 -20.72 -14.70 -5.95
N VAL A 76 -20.90 -13.37 -5.88
CA VAL A 76 -20.63 -12.60 -4.66
C VAL A 76 -21.83 -11.70 -4.35
N GLU A 77 -22.51 -12.00 -3.29
CA GLU A 77 -23.60 -11.17 -2.79
C GLU A 77 -23.10 -10.11 -1.82
N ASN A 78 -23.66 -8.91 -1.91
CA ASN A 78 -23.45 -7.81 -0.96
C ASN A 78 -21.95 -7.49 -0.68
N LEU A 79 -21.10 -7.54 -1.71
CA LEU A 79 -19.64 -7.33 -1.58
C LEU A 79 -19.32 -6.02 -0.82
N ARG A 80 -19.90 -4.88 -1.26
CA ARG A 80 -19.66 -3.57 -0.63
C ARG A 80 -20.12 -3.57 0.83
N ALA A 81 -21.32 -4.00 1.11
CA ALA A 81 -21.86 -4.04 2.49
C ALA A 81 -21.01 -4.94 3.39
N GLY A 82 -20.59 -6.11 2.89
CA GLY A 82 -19.69 -7.00 3.63
C GLY A 82 -18.33 -6.40 3.94
N ILE A 83 -17.77 -5.61 3.02
CA ILE A 83 -16.52 -4.88 3.24
C ILE A 83 -16.71 -3.79 4.32
N GLU A 84 -17.74 -2.96 4.19
CA GLU A 84 -18.06 -1.88 5.13
C GLU A 84 -18.32 -2.40 6.54
N GLU A 85 -19.13 -3.44 6.68
CA GLU A 85 -19.40 -4.10 7.97
C GLU A 85 -18.14 -4.72 8.60
N GLY A 86 -17.24 -5.29 7.78
CA GLY A 86 -15.98 -5.85 8.26
C GLY A 86 -15.05 -4.78 8.82
N ILE A 87 -14.97 -3.62 8.16
CA ILE A 87 -14.19 -2.46 8.60
C ILE A 87 -14.79 -1.86 9.88
N GLU A 88 -16.11 -1.70 9.92
CA GLU A 88 -16.81 -1.20 11.10
C GLU A 88 -16.58 -2.10 12.33
N LYS A 89 -16.73 -3.42 12.15
CA LYS A 89 -16.43 -4.41 13.19
C LYS A 89 -14.98 -4.30 13.66
N ALA A 90 -14.02 -4.22 12.73
CA ALA A 90 -12.61 -4.08 13.07
C ALA A 90 -12.34 -2.79 13.86
N THR A 91 -12.94 -1.68 13.46
CA THR A 91 -12.78 -0.39 14.16
C THR A 91 -13.32 -0.43 15.60
N LYS A 92 -14.37 -1.20 15.86
CA LYS A 92 -14.99 -1.33 17.18
C LYS A 92 -14.26 -2.32 18.10
N GLU A 93 -13.74 -3.42 17.56
CA GLU A 93 -13.21 -4.55 18.33
C GLU A 93 -11.69 -4.54 18.46
N ILE A 94 -10.98 -3.89 17.55
CA ILE A 94 -9.52 -3.74 17.57
C ILE A 94 -9.22 -2.29 17.95
N PRO A 95 -8.11 -1.97 18.64
CA PRO A 95 -7.75 -0.59 18.96
C PRO A 95 -7.30 0.21 17.72
N ILE A 96 -8.14 0.20 16.69
CA ILE A 96 -8.00 0.97 15.47
C ILE A 96 -8.62 2.34 15.68
N ARG A 97 -7.86 3.38 15.38
CA ARG A 97 -8.34 4.75 15.47
C ARG A 97 -9.41 5.02 14.40
N PRO A 98 -10.58 5.59 14.74
CA PRO A 98 -11.52 6.10 13.74
C PRO A 98 -10.93 7.38 13.12
N ASN A 99 -10.49 7.27 11.86
CA ASN A 99 -9.78 8.34 11.16
C ASN A 99 -10.66 9.12 10.17
N ILE A 100 -11.90 8.65 9.93
CA ILE A 100 -12.77 9.20 8.90
C ILE A 100 -13.59 10.37 9.46
N VAL A 101 -13.50 11.49 8.78
CA VAL A 101 -14.19 12.73 9.14
C VAL A 101 -14.86 13.35 7.92
N ASP A 102 -15.91 14.12 8.12
CA ASP A 102 -16.44 15.01 7.09
C ASP A 102 -15.33 16.01 6.66
N PRO A 103 -15.08 16.21 5.37
CA PRO A 103 -13.98 17.06 4.92
C PRO A 103 -14.14 18.54 5.24
N LEU A 104 -15.37 19.02 5.44
CA LEU A 104 -15.67 20.43 5.68
C LEU A 104 -15.87 20.73 7.16
N THR A 105 -16.74 19.96 7.84
CA THR A 105 -17.08 20.16 9.26
C THR A 105 -16.08 19.54 10.21
N ARG A 106 -15.28 18.56 9.73
CA ARG A 106 -14.33 17.74 10.52
C ARG A 106 -15.01 16.84 11.56
N GLU A 107 -16.34 16.67 11.46
CA GLU A 107 -17.08 15.74 12.31
C GLU A 107 -16.64 14.30 12.01
N ASN A 108 -16.33 13.54 13.08
CA ASN A 108 -15.84 12.18 12.97
C ASN A 108 -17.00 11.19 12.89
N THR A 109 -16.96 10.24 11.98
CA THR A 109 -17.96 9.17 11.85
C THR A 109 -17.90 8.15 12.99
N ASN A 110 -16.82 8.16 13.81
CA ASN A 110 -16.48 7.18 14.87
C ASN A 110 -16.26 5.74 14.37
N ILE A 111 -16.25 5.56 13.06
CA ILE A 111 -15.92 4.33 12.36
C ILE A 111 -15.05 4.69 11.16
N ASN A 112 -14.45 3.69 10.48
CA ASN A 112 -13.66 3.92 9.28
C ASN A 112 -14.46 3.66 7.98
N VAL A 113 -15.76 4.01 8.02
CA VAL A 113 -16.70 3.95 6.90
C VAL A 113 -17.42 5.31 6.78
N GLY A 114 -17.69 5.74 5.56
CA GLY A 114 -18.38 6.99 5.25
C GLY A 114 -18.67 7.10 3.75
N ASP A 115 -19.14 8.25 3.30
CA ASP A 115 -19.43 8.48 1.89
C ASP A 115 -18.17 8.22 1.04
N TYR A 116 -18.29 7.30 0.08
CA TYR A 116 -17.18 6.82 -0.78
C TYR A 116 -15.97 6.18 -0.03
N ILE A 117 -16.06 5.97 1.29
CA ILE A 117 -15.03 5.31 2.09
C ILE A 117 -15.59 4.00 2.66
N PRO A 118 -14.84 2.89 2.48
CA PRO A 118 -13.51 2.78 1.85
C PRO A 118 -13.56 2.96 0.33
N PRO A 119 -12.51 3.53 -0.29
CA PRO A 119 -12.35 3.43 -1.72
C PRO A 119 -12.09 1.97 -2.10
N ILE A 120 -12.89 1.45 -3.02
CA ILE A 120 -12.81 0.06 -3.51
C ILE A 120 -12.43 0.10 -4.98
N ASP A 121 -11.28 -0.46 -5.30
CA ASP A 121 -10.84 -0.69 -6.67
C ASP A 121 -11.16 -2.12 -7.09
N ILE A 122 -11.96 -2.30 -8.14
CA ILE A 122 -12.36 -3.61 -8.64
C ILE A 122 -11.70 -3.85 -9.99
N GLU A 123 -10.91 -4.92 -10.04
CA GLU A 123 -10.33 -5.48 -11.26
C GLU A 123 -11.13 -6.74 -11.63
N LEU A 124 -11.69 -6.74 -12.84
CA LEU A 124 -12.35 -7.93 -13.38
C LEU A 124 -11.29 -8.86 -13.97
N ILE A 125 -11.38 -10.14 -13.64
CA ILE A 125 -10.46 -11.19 -14.12
C ILE A 125 -11.25 -12.38 -14.67
N ASP A 126 -10.66 -13.13 -15.59
CA ASP A 126 -11.28 -14.32 -16.22
C ASP A 126 -11.03 -15.62 -15.45
N GLU A 127 -10.76 -15.52 -14.15
CA GLU A 127 -10.50 -16.65 -13.27
C GLU A 127 -11.64 -16.87 -12.26
N ASP A 128 -11.69 -18.07 -11.64
CA ASP A 128 -12.80 -18.48 -10.75
C ASP A 128 -12.49 -18.20 -9.28
N TYR A 129 -12.13 -16.95 -8.94
CA TYR A 129 -11.90 -16.55 -7.56
C TYR A 129 -12.23 -15.08 -7.29
N LEU A 130 -12.46 -14.80 -6.01
CA LEU A 130 -12.46 -13.48 -5.40
C LEU A 130 -11.17 -13.30 -4.59
N GLU A 131 -10.43 -12.22 -4.85
CA GLU A 131 -9.30 -11.80 -4.02
C GLU A 131 -9.58 -10.42 -3.45
N ILE A 132 -9.40 -10.25 -2.14
CA ILE A 132 -9.57 -8.97 -1.46
C ILE A 132 -8.24 -8.65 -0.78
N THR A 133 -7.72 -7.46 -1.06
CA THR A 133 -6.55 -6.89 -0.39
C THR A 133 -6.96 -5.61 0.32
N ILE A 134 -6.57 -5.48 1.58
CA ILE A 134 -6.70 -4.24 2.35
C ILE A 134 -5.32 -3.59 2.53
N LEU A 135 -5.25 -2.31 2.24
CA LEU A 135 -4.10 -1.43 2.46
C LEU A 135 -4.52 -0.31 3.42
N PRO A 136 -4.22 -0.41 4.72
CA PRO A 136 -4.44 0.68 5.66
C PRO A 136 -3.46 1.83 5.38
N LYS A 137 -3.94 2.87 4.71
CA LYS A 137 -3.11 3.97 4.20
C LYS A 137 -3.00 5.10 5.22
N GLY A 138 -1.81 5.27 5.79
CA GLY A 138 -1.50 6.37 6.71
C GLY A 138 -1.41 7.73 5.98
N PHE A 139 -1.95 8.79 6.58
CA PHE A 139 -2.04 10.10 5.95
C PHE A 139 -0.76 10.92 6.03
N GLY A 140 0.17 10.59 6.91
CA GLY A 140 1.52 11.15 6.86
C GLY A 140 2.20 10.90 5.51
N SER A 141 1.97 9.72 4.93
CA SER A 141 2.46 9.39 3.58
C SER A 141 1.49 9.75 2.47
N GLU A 142 0.17 9.57 2.64
CA GLU A 142 -0.83 9.93 1.63
C GLU A 142 -0.78 11.41 1.24
N ASN A 143 -0.58 12.30 2.20
CA ASN A 143 -0.45 13.75 1.97
C ASN A 143 0.79 14.15 1.14
N ASN A 144 1.70 13.22 0.87
CA ASN A 144 2.89 13.45 0.07
C ASN A 144 2.85 12.74 -1.30
N ASN A 145 1.68 12.23 -1.69
CA ASN A 145 1.48 11.75 -3.06
C ASN A 145 1.54 12.92 -4.04
N ALA A 146 1.98 12.63 -5.25
CA ALA A 146 2.10 13.64 -6.32
C ALA A 146 1.64 13.08 -7.67
N MET A 147 1.17 13.96 -8.54
CA MET A 147 0.79 13.63 -9.90
C MET A 147 1.22 14.73 -10.86
N LYS A 148 1.72 14.32 -12.02
CA LYS A 148 2.08 15.23 -13.11
C LYS A 148 1.53 14.69 -14.43
N MET A 149 0.91 15.57 -15.21
CA MET A 149 0.68 15.34 -16.63
C MET A 149 1.94 15.77 -17.39
N ALA A 150 2.90 14.86 -17.51
CA ALA A 150 4.14 15.15 -18.21
C ALA A 150 3.93 15.19 -19.73
N LEU A 151 4.81 15.88 -20.44
CA LEU A 151 4.83 15.84 -21.90
C LEU A 151 5.54 14.55 -22.38
N PRO A 152 5.06 13.91 -23.45
CA PRO A 152 5.73 12.73 -24.00
C PRO A 152 7.21 12.95 -24.34
N ALA A 153 7.59 14.18 -24.69
CA ALA A 153 8.97 14.55 -24.97
C ALA A 153 9.90 14.54 -23.75
N GLU A 154 9.35 14.58 -22.52
CA GLU A 154 10.14 14.46 -21.29
C GLU A 154 10.68 13.03 -21.10
N GLY A 155 10.00 12.05 -21.66
CA GLY A 155 10.43 10.64 -21.70
C GLY A 155 10.73 10.05 -20.31
N ILE A 156 11.58 9.03 -20.30
CA ILE A 156 11.96 8.30 -19.07
C ILE A 156 12.69 9.23 -18.08
N GLN A 157 13.50 10.16 -18.56
CA GLN A 157 14.22 11.07 -17.70
C GLN A 157 13.27 12.00 -16.95
N GLY A 158 12.25 12.54 -17.62
CA GLY A 158 11.23 13.37 -16.96
C GLY A 158 10.41 12.63 -15.92
N ILE A 159 10.14 11.34 -16.15
CA ILE A 159 9.50 10.46 -15.15
C ILE A 159 10.41 10.33 -13.91
N LYS A 160 11.68 9.99 -14.11
CA LYS A 160 12.67 9.81 -13.05
C LYS A 160 12.81 11.08 -12.20
N ASP A 161 13.01 12.21 -12.87
CA ASP A 161 13.19 13.51 -12.21
C ASP A 161 11.96 13.87 -11.36
N PHE A 162 10.76 13.69 -11.90
CA PHE A 162 9.52 13.97 -11.17
C PHE A 162 9.33 13.08 -9.94
N VAL A 163 9.63 11.77 -10.05
CA VAL A 163 9.51 10.83 -8.91
C VAL A 163 10.50 11.22 -7.83
N VAL A 164 11.78 11.40 -8.18
CA VAL A 164 12.84 11.80 -7.23
C VAL A 164 12.48 13.12 -6.55
N GLU A 165 12.15 14.16 -7.32
CA GLU A 165 11.78 15.47 -6.78
C GLU A 165 10.61 15.37 -5.79
N SER A 166 9.57 14.59 -6.13
CA SER A 166 8.41 14.41 -5.27
C SER A 166 8.78 13.82 -3.91
N VAL A 167 9.65 12.82 -3.88
CA VAL A 167 10.11 12.17 -2.65
C VAL A 167 11.03 13.12 -1.85
N LEU A 168 11.95 13.81 -2.51
CA LEU A 168 12.84 14.77 -1.85
C LEU A 168 12.08 15.92 -1.22
N LYS A 169 11.02 16.39 -1.86
CA LYS A 169 10.13 17.44 -1.34
C LYS A 169 9.35 16.98 -0.09
N ALA A 170 9.02 15.71 0.00
CA ALA A 170 8.33 15.14 1.15
C ALA A 170 9.22 15.11 2.41
N LYS A 171 10.54 14.99 2.26
CA LYS A 171 11.51 14.90 3.37
C LYS A 171 11.11 13.82 4.40
N GLY A 172 11.17 14.15 5.69
CA GLY A 172 10.80 13.26 6.79
C GLY A 172 9.29 13.10 7.05
N LYS A 173 8.42 13.86 6.37
CA LYS A 173 6.97 13.86 6.64
C LYS A 173 6.30 12.50 6.48
N PRO A 174 6.66 11.65 5.48
CA PRO A 174 6.05 10.34 5.31
C PRO A 174 6.63 9.25 6.23
N CYS A 175 7.43 9.59 7.23
CA CYS A 175 8.11 8.64 8.12
C CYS A 175 8.98 7.62 7.36
N PRO A 176 10.07 8.05 6.71
CA PRO A 176 10.99 7.12 6.05
C PRO A 176 11.67 6.15 7.05
N PRO A 177 12.21 5.01 6.57
CA PRO A 177 12.40 4.64 5.16
C PRO A 177 11.07 4.33 4.46
N THR A 178 10.86 4.92 3.28
CA THR A 178 9.59 4.81 2.53
C THR A 178 9.60 3.64 1.55
N VAL A 179 8.41 3.26 1.07
CA VAL A 179 8.23 2.51 -0.18
C VAL A 179 7.49 3.42 -1.16
N ILE A 180 7.97 3.47 -2.40
CA ILE A 180 7.43 4.36 -3.41
C ILE A 180 6.73 3.54 -4.49
N GLY A 181 5.44 3.79 -4.68
CA GLY A 181 4.66 3.25 -5.78
C GLY A 181 4.51 4.26 -6.89
N VAL A 182 4.89 3.90 -8.10
CA VAL A 182 4.81 4.77 -9.28
C VAL A 182 3.86 4.17 -10.29
N GLY A 183 2.90 4.95 -10.75
CA GLY A 183 2.03 4.60 -11.86
C GLY A 183 2.34 5.46 -13.08
N ILE A 184 2.56 4.84 -14.22
CA ILE A 184 2.92 5.53 -15.46
C ILE A 184 1.88 5.22 -16.54
N GLY A 185 1.37 6.25 -17.19
CA GLY A 185 0.41 6.12 -18.27
C GLY A 185 -1.06 6.09 -17.81
N GLY A 186 -1.96 5.73 -18.71
CA GLY A 186 -3.41 5.78 -18.52
C GLY A 186 -3.94 7.21 -18.53
N THR A 187 -4.77 7.50 -17.54
CA THR A 187 -5.37 8.81 -17.24
C THR A 187 -4.82 9.36 -15.91
N SER A 188 -5.14 10.58 -15.54
CA SER A 188 -4.66 11.22 -14.30
C SER A 188 -5.07 10.46 -13.02
N ASP A 189 -6.25 9.88 -13.01
CA ASP A 189 -6.75 9.03 -11.93
C ASP A 189 -6.13 7.62 -11.97
N LEU A 190 -6.00 7.03 -13.17
CA LEU A 190 -5.43 5.70 -13.33
C LEU A 190 -3.95 5.66 -12.93
N CYS A 191 -3.13 6.67 -13.26
CA CYS A 191 -1.73 6.67 -12.87
C CYS A 191 -1.56 6.71 -11.35
N LEU A 192 -2.37 7.47 -10.61
CA LEU A 192 -2.37 7.45 -9.14
C LEU A 192 -2.86 6.11 -8.58
N LYS A 193 -3.91 5.52 -9.18
CA LYS A 193 -4.40 4.19 -8.82
C LYS A 193 -3.33 3.12 -9.01
N LEU A 194 -2.62 3.14 -10.14
CA LEU A 194 -1.50 2.23 -10.41
C LEU A 194 -0.36 2.43 -9.42
N GLY A 195 0.01 3.67 -9.10
CA GLY A 195 0.99 3.97 -8.09
C GLY A 195 0.62 3.39 -6.72
N LYS A 196 -0.64 3.53 -6.31
CA LYS A 196 -1.12 2.95 -5.06
C LYS A 196 -1.16 1.41 -5.10
N LYS A 197 -1.54 0.82 -6.23
CA LYS A 197 -1.51 -0.63 -6.46
C LYS A 197 -0.07 -1.18 -6.47
N ALA A 198 0.89 -0.40 -6.97
CA ALA A 198 2.31 -0.78 -6.99
C ALA A 198 2.87 -0.99 -5.57
N LEU A 199 2.36 -0.28 -4.55
CA LEU A 199 2.73 -0.47 -3.14
C LEU A 199 2.37 -1.87 -2.59
N LEU A 200 1.54 -2.65 -3.27
CA LEU A 200 1.22 -4.04 -2.89
C LEU A 200 2.31 -5.02 -3.37
N GLY A 201 3.29 -4.56 -4.12
CA GLY A 201 4.37 -5.38 -4.64
C GLY A 201 5.37 -5.76 -3.54
N GLU A 202 5.86 -7.00 -3.57
CA GLU A 202 6.86 -7.52 -2.62
C GLU A 202 8.13 -6.65 -2.64
N VAL A 203 8.52 -6.12 -1.48
CA VAL A 203 9.71 -5.29 -1.31
C VAL A 203 10.97 -6.13 -1.59
N GLY A 204 11.88 -5.59 -2.40
CA GLY A 204 13.11 -6.28 -2.84
C GLY A 204 12.95 -7.09 -4.12
N LYS A 205 11.72 -7.40 -4.56
CA LYS A 205 11.48 -8.12 -5.82
C LYS A 205 11.32 -7.12 -6.98
N ARG A 206 12.13 -7.27 -8.02
CA ARG A 206 12.09 -6.36 -9.18
C ARG A 206 10.94 -6.68 -10.13
N ASN A 207 10.54 -5.67 -10.90
CA ASN A 207 9.55 -5.83 -11.96
C ASN A 207 10.03 -6.88 -12.98
N PRO A 208 9.15 -7.75 -13.52
CA PRO A 208 9.52 -8.74 -14.54
C PRO A 208 9.96 -8.11 -15.88
N ASP A 209 9.52 -6.87 -16.18
CA ASP A 209 10.01 -6.09 -17.32
C ASP A 209 11.40 -5.50 -16.97
N PRO A 210 12.47 -5.88 -17.67
CA PRO A 210 13.84 -5.46 -17.32
C PRO A 210 14.06 -3.95 -17.43
N GLU A 211 13.35 -3.26 -18.32
CA GLU A 211 13.45 -1.80 -18.45
C GLU A 211 12.82 -1.11 -17.22
N ILE A 212 11.69 -1.62 -16.77
CA ILE A 212 11.04 -1.12 -15.55
C ILE A 212 11.89 -1.46 -14.32
N ALA A 213 12.40 -2.68 -14.21
CA ALA A 213 13.28 -3.09 -13.12
C ALA A 213 14.53 -2.20 -13.00
N LYS A 214 15.12 -1.82 -14.15
CA LYS A 214 16.23 -0.87 -14.19
C LYS A 214 15.82 0.51 -13.70
N LEU A 215 14.67 1.02 -14.15
CA LEU A 215 14.16 2.31 -13.73
C LEU A 215 13.83 2.36 -12.23
N GLU A 216 13.26 1.28 -11.66
CA GLU A 216 13.05 1.13 -10.21
C GLU A 216 14.36 1.30 -9.44
N LEU A 217 15.43 0.64 -9.87
CA LEU A 217 16.74 0.72 -9.22
C LEU A 217 17.37 2.10 -9.35
N GLU A 218 17.35 2.70 -10.53
CA GLU A 218 17.91 4.03 -10.76
C GLU A 218 17.23 5.11 -9.90
N ILE A 219 15.90 5.06 -9.78
CA ILE A 219 15.13 5.97 -8.93
C ILE A 219 15.46 5.73 -7.44
N LEU A 220 15.52 4.45 -7.02
CA LEU A 220 15.85 4.08 -5.64
C LEU A 220 17.23 4.60 -5.23
N GLU A 221 18.23 4.39 -6.07
CA GLU A 221 19.58 4.88 -5.83
C GLU A 221 19.65 6.40 -5.73
N GLU A 222 18.95 7.10 -6.63
CA GLU A 222 18.95 8.56 -6.64
C GLU A 222 18.26 9.14 -5.40
N ILE A 223 17.14 8.56 -4.97
CA ILE A 223 16.48 8.98 -3.73
C ILE A 223 17.40 8.76 -2.51
N ASN A 224 18.08 7.63 -2.43
CA ASN A 224 18.93 7.29 -1.28
C ASN A 224 20.21 8.16 -1.21
N LYS A 225 20.69 8.70 -2.31
CA LYS A 225 21.79 9.71 -2.31
C LYS A 225 21.41 10.99 -1.57
N SER A 226 20.12 11.25 -1.36
CA SER A 226 19.65 12.45 -0.68
C SER A 226 20.09 12.56 0.78
N GLY A 227 20.37 11.42 1.44
CA GLY A 227 20.74 11.40 2.84
C GLY A 227 19.62 11.85 3.80
N ILE A 228 18.35 11.92 3.36
CA ILE A 228 17.20 12.25 4.24
C ILE A 228 17.13 11.24 5.38
N GLY A 229 17.28 9.97 5.06
CA GLY A 229 17.42 8.89 6.03
C GLY A 229 16.20 8.56 6.87
N PRO A 230 16.32 7.58 7.79
CA PRO A 230 15.23 7.14 8.65
C PRO A 230 14.63 8.29 9.45
N MET A 231 13.30 8.38 9.46
CA MET A 231 12.50 9.44 10.09
C MET A 231 12.86 10.87 9.64
N GLY A 232 13.65 11.02 8.56
CA GLY A 232 14.12 12.32 8.06
C GLY A 232 15.24 12.95 8.90
N LEU A 233 15.94 12.15 9.68
CA LEU A 233 16.97 12.60 10.64
C LEU A 233 18.40 12.35 10.16
N GLY A 234 18.57 12.10 8.87
CA GLY A 234 19.85 11.75 8.25
C GLY A 234 20.06 10.25 8.16
N GLY A 235 20.95 9.82 7.26
CA GLY A 235 21.28 8.42 7.05
C GLY A 235 21.20 7.97 5.61
N LYS A 236 21.58 6.72 5.34
CA LYS A 236 21.71 6.16 3.98
C LYS A 236 20.37 5.75 3.37
N THR A 237 19.44 5.26 4.19
CA THR A 237 18.22 4.65 3.68
C THR A 237 17.03 5.60 3.84
N THR A 238 16.70 6.33 2.79
CA THR A 238 15.50 7.17 2.69
C THR A 238 14.31 6.36 2.19
N THR A 239 14.55 5.43 1.27
CA THR A 239 13.55 4.59 0.62
C THR A 239 14.04 3.14 0.61
N LEU A 240 13.17 2.21 1.02
CA LEU A 240 13.44 0.76 1.00
C LEU A 240 13.31 0.21 -0.41
N ASP A 241 12.28 0.64 -1.14
CA ASP A 241 12.02 0.15 -2.50
C ASP A 241 11.20 1.14 -3.34
N VAL A 242 11.31 0.99 -4.66
CA VAL A 242 10.49 1.65 -5.67
C VAL A 242 9.82 0.58 -6.51
N LYS A 243 8.51 0.69 -6.67
CA LYS A 243 7.66 -0.22 -7.44
C LYS A 243 6.96 0.54 -8.54
N ILE A 244 7.00 0.04 -9.76
CA ILE A 244 6.43 0.72 -10.93
C ILE A 244 5.41 -0.18 -11.62
N LEU A 245 4.21 0.36 -11.86
CA LEU A 245 3.23 -0.20 -12.76
C LEU A 245 2.98 0.76 -13.93
N LYS A 246 2.81 0.21 -15.14
CA LYS A 246 2.54 1.01 -16.34
C LYS A 246 1.25 0.58 -17.04
N ALA A 247 0.58 1.53 -17.66
CA ALA A 247 -0.53 1.31 -18.58
C ALA A 247 -0.24 2.00 -19.92
N HIS A 248 -0.89 1.56 -20.98
CA HIS A 248 -0.91 2.32 -22.23
C HIS A 248 -1.57 3.68 -21.99
N THR A 249 -1.15 4.70 -22.73
CA THR A 249 -1.66 6.06 -22.60
C THR A 249 -1.95 6.69 -23.97
N HIS A 250 -2.61 7.84 -23.96
CA HIS A 250 -2.85 8.61 -25.18
C HIS A 250 -1.54 9.18 -25.74
N THR A 251 -1.42 9.26 -27.07
CA THR A 251 -0.19 9.74 -27.76
C THR A 251 0.28 11.13 -27.32
N ALA A 252 -0.63 11.97 -26.85
CA ALA A 252 -0.36 13.36 -26.45
C ALA A 252 -0.11 13.53 -24.95
N GLY A 253 -0.07 12.45 -24.15
CA GLY A 253 0.06 12.56 -22.71
C GLY A 253 1.00 11.53 -22.09
N LEU A 254 1.61 11.88 -20.95
CA LEU A 254 2.43 11.00 -20.14
C LEU A 254 2.11 11.25 -18.65
N PRO A 255 0.94 10.79 -18.17
CA PRO A 255 0.60 10.94 -16.76
C PRO A 255 1.50 10.07 -15.88
N VAL A 256 1.99 10.65 -14.78
CA VAL A 256 2.83 9.98 -13.79
C VAL A 256 2.26 10.23 -12.39
N GLY A 257 1.93 9.17 -11.68
CA GLY A 257 1.46 9.21 -10.30
C GLY A 257 2.53 8.65 -9.36
N VAL A 258 2.81 9.36 -8.27
CA VAL A 258 3.73 8.96 -7.21
C VAL A 258 2.94 8.78 -5.93
N CYS A 259 2.91 7.56 -5.41
CA CYS A 259 2.29 7.23 -4.14
C CYS A 259 3.36 6.85 -3.13
N VAL A 260 3.36 7.54 -2.01
CA VAL A 260 4.35 7.32 -0.95
C VAL A 260 3.76 6.46 0.15
N GLN A 261 4.48 5.45 0.62
CA GLN A 261 4.16 4.69 1.81
C GLN A 261 5.28 4.83 2.85
N CYS A 262 4.93 4.89 4.13
CA CYS A 262 5.91 4.97 5.22
C CYS A 262 6.62 3.62 5.45
N TRP A 263 7.52 3.57 6.43
CA TRP A 263 8.21 2.33 6.81
C TRP A 263 7.26 1.16 7.12
N ALA A 264 6.04 1.46 7.58
CA ALA A 264 4.99 0.46 7.78
C ALA A 264 4.20 0.26 6.48
N ASP A 265 4.84 -0.33 5.48
CA ASP A 265 4.18 -0.76 4.25
C ASP A 265 3.40 -2.04 4.51
N ARG A 266 2.17 -1.84 5.01
CA ARG A 266 1.31 -2.88 5.56
C ARG A 266 0.09 -3.12 4.68
N HIS A 267 -0.08 -4.34 4.28
CA HIS A 267 -1.29 -4.81 3.59
C HIS A 267 -1.55 -6.28 3.91
N ALA A 268 -2.76 -6.74 3.65
CA ALA A 268 -3.10 -8.15 3.80
C ALA A 268 -4.06 -8.56 2.70
N THR A 269 -3.89 -9.78 2.20
CA THR A 269 -4.67 -10.33 1.10
C THR A 269 -5.29 -11.66 1.51
N THR A 270 -6.51 -11.90 1.04
CA THR A 270 -7.17 -13.22 1.07
C THR A 270 -7.72 -13.55 -0.30
N LYS A 271 -7.66 -14.83 -0.64
CA LYS A 271 -8.20 -15.38 -1.89
C LYS A 271 -9.23 -16.46 -1.57
N ARG A 272 -10.33 -16.44 -2.29
CA ARG A 272 -11.40 -17.42 -2.19
C ARG A 272 -11.78 -17.94 -3.57
N SER A 273 -11.69 -19.26 -3.77
CA SER A 273 -12.17 -19.96 -4.96
C SER A 273 -13.46 -20.74 -4.65
N GLU A 274 -14.29 -20.98 -5.65
CA GLU A 274 -15.54 -21.76 -5.51
C GLU A 274 -15.32 -23.27 -5.33
N GLU A 275 -14.12 -23.80 -5.48
CA GLU A 275 -13.81 -25.24 -5.41
C GLU A 275 -14.37 -25.96 -4.17
N ARG A 276 -14.72 -25.22 -3.11
CA ARG A 276 -15.33 -25.81 -1.91
C ARG A 276 -16.86 -26.02 -2.00
N ARG A 277 -17.57 -25.43 -2.97
CA ARG A 277 -19.03 -25.63 -3.13
C ARG A 277 -19.36 -26.89 -3.93
N VAL A 278 -18.63 -27.17 -5.00
CA VAL A 278 -18.88 -28.34 -5.86
C VAL A 278 -18.70 -29.67 -5.11
N GLY A 279 -17.79 -29.72 -4.15
CA GLY A 279 -17.56 -30.94 -3.35
C GLY A 279 -18.63 -31.25 -2.29
N LYS A 280 -19.48 -30.29 -1.88
CA LYS A 280 -20.54 -30.52 -0.91
C LYS A 280 -21.89 -30.85 -1.54
N GLU A 281 -22.20 -30.36 -2.70
CA GLU A 281 -23.46 -30.66 -3.39
C GLU A 281 -23.45 -32.03 -4.07
N CYS A 282 -22.29 -32.56 -4.50
CA CYS A 282 -22.19 -33.92 -5.02
C CYS A 282 -22.33 -35.01 -3.96
N ARG A 283 -22.15 -34.71 -2.66
CA ARG A 283 -22.31 -35.73 -1.59
C ARG A 283 -23.74 -35.86 -1.07
N SER A 284 -24.65 -34.93 -1.37
CA SER A 284 -26.06 -34.98 -0.91
C SER A 284 -27.03 -35.61 -1.89
N ARG A 285 -26.56 -36.09 -3.07
CA ARG A 285 -27.42 -36.74 -4.06
C ARG A 285 -27.25 -38.28 -4.15
N TRP A 286 -26.47 -38.88 -3.25
CA TRP A 286 -26.31 -40.32 -3.13
C TRP A 286 -26.49 -40.75 -1.67
N SER A 287 -27.73 -40.72 -1.19
CA SER A 287 -28.21 -41.50 -0.04
C SER A 287 -29.72 -41.71 -0.15
#